data_d4f3ad87c44e7b0dda29049f2dfb1ca1
#
_entry.id   d4f3ad87c44e7b0dda29049f2dfb1ca1
#
_cell.length_a   1.000
_cell.length_b   1.000
_cell.length_c   1.000
_cell.angle_alpha   90.00
_cell.angle_beta   90.00
_cell.angle_gamma   90.00
#
_symmetry.space_group_name_H-M   'P 1'
#
loop_
_entity.id
_entity.type
_entity.pdbx_description
1 polymer ?
#
loop_
_entity_poly.entity_id
_entity_poly.type
_entity_poly.pdbx_seq_one_letter_code
_entity_poly.pdbx_strand_id
1 'polypeptide(L)'
;GECVVIYPEGTMTRDPDFWPMHGRTGAAQLGLTTGAPVIPIAQWGPQEVMRPYKTEFNLLPRKTMQTLVGEPVDLDDLRGKEMTKEVLAEATERIMVAITELLEELRGEKAPVGRIDFRDWKQAEATGQPVKRTIKPRTETAAPASKSRSGKAGTTKKATTKKAPTKKASQSKNGSRSG
;
A
#
# COMPACT_ATOMS: atom_id res chain seq x y z
N GLY A 1 -13.78 -15.72 6.67
CA GLY A 1 -13.26 -14.43 7.10
C GLY A 1 -13.36 -13.42 5.99
N GLU A 2 -13.55 -12.18 6.35
CA GLU A 2 -13.65 -11.07 5.40
C GLU A 2 -12.38 -10.20 5.49
N CYS A 3 -12.05 -9.52 4.39
CA CYS A 3 -10.95 -8.58 4.33
C CYS A 3 -11.52 -7.16 4.25
N VAL A 4 -10.99 -6.25 5.04
CA VAL A 4 -11.37 -4.84 5.03
C VAL A 4 -10.17 -4.02 4.58
N VAL A 5 -10.33 -3.22 3.51
CA VAL A 5 -9.33 -2.28 3.03
C VAL A 5 -9.61 -0.90 3.61
N ILE A 6 -8.62 -0.30 4.25
CA ILE A 6 -8.72 1.01 4.88
C ILE A 6 -7.61 1.92 4.37
N TYR A 7 -7.97 3.12 3.99
CA TYR A 7 -7.03 4.23 3.76
C TYR A 7 -6.89 5.01 5.06
N PRO A 8 -5.80 4.85 5.82
CA PRO A 8 -5.72 5.38 7.18
C PRO A 8 -5.72 6.91 7.25
N GLU A 9 -5.34 7.59 6.19
CA GLU A 9 -5.41 9.05 6.10
C GLU A 9 -6.86 9.57 6.02
N GLY A 10 -7.79 8.75 5.53
CA GLY A 10 -9.20 9.09 5.32
C GLY A 10 -9.44 10.15 4.23
N THR A 11 -8.44 10.44 3.43
CA THR A 11 -8.49 11.36 2.29
C THR A 11 -7.31 11.09 1.36
N MET A 12 -7.33 11.64 0.15
CA MET A 12 -6.15 11.66 -0.72
C MET A 12 -5.10 12.61 -0.14
N THR A 13 -3.83 12.26 -0.29
CA THR A 13 -2.74 13.08 0.24
C THR A 13 -2.77 14.51 -0.31
N ARG A 14 -2.47 15.45 0.57
CA ARG A 14 -2.24 16.87 0.26
C ARG A 14 -0.75 17.23 0.33
N ASP A 15 0.09 16.22 0.56
CA ASP A 15 1.53 16.42 0.50
C ASP A 15 1.93 16.71 -0.96
N PRO A 16 2.69 17.79 -1.23
CA PRO A 16 3.07 18.17 -2.59
C PRO A 16 3.94 17.12 -3.28
N ASP A 17 4.68 16.32 -2.49
CA ASP A 17 5.56 15.26 -2.95
C ASP A 17 4.88 13.87 -2.87
N PHE A 18 3.58 13.83 -2.61
CA PHE A 18 2.75 12.62 -2.49
C PHE A 18 3.17 11.64 -1.38
N TRP A 19 3.83 12.14 -0.33
CA TRP A 19 4.09 11.33 0.85
C TRP A 19 2.83 11.16 1.72
N PRO A 20 2.75 10.08 2.51
CA PRO A 20 1.65 9.88 3.43
C PRO A 20 1.53 11.01 4.45
N MET A 21 0.32 11.44 4.71
CA MET A 21 0.01 12.36 5.80
C MET A 21 -0.17 11.63 7.13
N HIS A 22 -0.51 12.35 8.20
CA HIS A 22 -0.88 11.71 9.45
C HIS A 22 -2.14 10.86 9.31
N GLY A 23 -2.06 9.61 9.79
CA GLY A 23 -3.18 8.68 9.81
C GLY A 23 -4.23 9.04 10.88
N ARG A 24 -5.46 8.58 10.65
CA ARG A 24 -6.55 8.56 11.63
C ARG A 24 -6.54 7.24 12.38
N THR A 25 -7.07 7.24 13.59
CA THR A 25 -7.00 6.09 14.51
C THR A 25 -7.92 4.91 14.13
N GLY A 26 -8.79 5.04 13.12
CA GLY A 26 -9.78 4.02 12.80
C GLY A 26 -9.18 2.66 12.43
N ALA A 27 -8.10 2.63 11.64
CA ALA A 27 -7.44 1.38 11.26
C ALA A 27 -6.78 0.71 12.49
N ALA A 28 -6.12 1.50 13.33
CA ALA A 28 -5.53 1.03 14.57
C ALA A 28 -6.58 0.50 15.54
N GLN A 29 -7.68 1.23 15.72
CA GLN A 29 -8.79 0.80 16.57
C GLN A 29 -9.37 -0.53 16.10
N LEU A 30 -9.61 -0.70 14.80
CA LEU A 30 -10.13 -1.95 14.26
C LEU A 30 -9.15 -3.10 14.50
N GLY A 31 -7.87 -2.93 14.17
CA GLY A 31 -6.85 -3.96 14.37
C GLY A 31 -6.68 -4.39 15.83
N LEU A 32 -6.68 -3.43 16.76
CA LEU A 32 -6.57 -3.72 18.19
C LEU A 32 -7.84 -4.38 18.76
N THR A 33 -9.04 -3.93 18.33
CA THR A 33 -10.31 -4.48 18.82
C THR A 33 -10.58 -5.90 18.34
N THR A 34 -10.30 -6.17 17.06
CA THR A 34 -10.61 -7.47 16.45
C THR A 34 -9.50 -8.51 16.61
N GLY A 35 -8.29 -8.06 16.93
CA GLY A 35 -7.12 -8.93 16.91
C GLY A 35 -6.66 -9.34 15.50
N ALA A 36 -7.32 -8.88 14.45
CA ALA A 36 -6.95 -9.17 13.07
C ALA A 36 -5.57 -8.59 12.72
N PRO A 37 -4.79 -9.27 11.86
CA PRO A 37 -3.52 -8.74 11.39
C PRO A 37 -3.75 -7.48 10.55
N VAL A 38 -2.94 -6.46 10.77
CA VAL A 38 -2.95 -5.22 9.99
C VAL A 38 -1.81 -5.29 9.00
N ILE A 39 -2.14 -5.46 7.72
CA ILE A 39 -1.18 -5.60 6.63
C ILE A 39 -0.99 -4.24 5.96
N PRO A 40 0.21 -3.64 5.99
CA PRO A 40 0.48 -2.38 5.32
C PRO A 40 0.63 -2.62 3.82
N ILE A 41 0.06 -1.71 3.03
CA ILE A 41 0.16 -1.75 1.57
C ILE A 41 0.52 -0.35 1.09
N ALA A 42 1.55 -0.25 0.25
CA ALA A 42 1.88 0.97 -0.47
C ALA A 42 1.62 0.81 -1.96
N GLN A 43 1.21 1.90 -2.60
CA GLN A 43 0.96 1.95 -4.03
C GLN A 43 1.59 3.20 -4.63
N TRP A 44 2.23 3.06 -5.80
CA TRP A 44 2.81 4.16 -6.56
C TRP A 44 2.45 4.07 -8.04
N GLY A 45 2.22 5.22 -8.67
CA GLY A 45 1.87 5.30 -10.09
C GLY A 45 0.44 5.81 -10.39
N PRO A 46 -0.60 5.62 -9.56
CA PRO A 46 -1.94 6.11 -9.84
C PRO A 46 -2.01 7.63 -10.08
N GLN A 47 -1.15 8.41 -9.43
CA GLN A 47 -1.04 9.87 -9.59
C GLN A 47 -0.59 10.29 -11.00
N GLU A 48 0.03 9.38 -11.77
CA GLU A 48 0.40 9.61 -13.16
C GLU A 48 -0.79 9.49 -14.11
N VAL A 49 -1.79 8.68 -13.73
CA VAL A 49 -3.04 8.53 -14.47
C VAL A 49 -4.00 9.66 -14.14
N MET A 50 -4.16 9.94 -12.87
CA MET A 50 -5.02 11.01 -12.37
C MET A 50 -4.39 11.64 -11.13
N ARG A 51 -4.03 12.91 -11.22
CA ARG A 51 -3.52 13.64 -10.06
C ARG A 51 -4.62 13.86 -9.04
N PRO A 52 -4.30 13.82 -7.75
CA PRO A 52 -5.25 14.17 -6.70
C PRO A 52 -5.93 15.52 -6.98
N TYR A 53 -7.24 15.56 -6.83
CA TYR A 53 -8.07 16.77 -7.02
C TYR A 53 -8.06 17.38 -8.43
N LYS A 54 -7.57 16.65 -9.43
CA LYS A 54 -7.70 16.99 -10.85
C LYS A 54 -8.69 16.04 -11.51
N THR A 55 -9.39 16.53 -12.52
CA THR A 55 -10.35 15.74 -13.32
C THR A 55 -9.74 15.23 -14.62
N GLU A 56 -8.50 15.58 -14.88
CA GLU A 56 -7.78 15.20 -16.09
C GLU A 56 -7.23 13.79 -15.97
N PHE A 57 -7.59 12.94 -16.94
CA PHE A 57 -7.07 11.58 -17.06
C PHE A 57 -5.94 11.54 -18.08
N ASN A 58 -4.79 11.01 -17.68
CA ASN A 58 -3.63 10.83 -18.53
C ASN A 58 -3.35 9.33 -18.72
N LEU A 59 -4.04 8.71 -19.69
CA LEU A 59 -3.94 7.27 -19.94
C LEU A 59 -2.82 6.90 -20.91
N LEU A 60 -2.35 7.85 -21.73
CA LEU A 60 -1.29 7.63 -22.72
C LEU A 60 -0.08 8.53 -22.42
N PRO A 61 1.16 8.00 -22.55
CA PRO A 61 1.53 6.60 -22.74
C PRO A 61 1.10 5.72 -21.56
N ARG A 62 1.18 4.40 -21.70
CA ARG A 62 0.86 3.45 -20.63
C ARG A 62 1.61 3.81 -19.35
N LYS A 63 0.90 3.80 -18.22
CA LYS A 63 1.45 4.09 -16.90
C LYS A 63 1.68 2.78 -16.14
N THR A 64 2.78 2.73 -15.40
CA THR A 64 3.09 1.60 -14.53
C THR A 64 2.54 1.90 -13.14
N MET A 65 1.72 0.99 -12.62
CA MET A 65 1.28 1.01 -11.23
C MET A 65 2.02 -0.08 -10.48
N GLN A 66 2.61 0.28 -9.35
CA GLN A 66 3.33 -0.62 -8.49
C GLN A 66 2.61 -0.72 -7.16
N THR A 67 2.55 -1.91 -6.61
CA THR A 67 1.96 -2.16 -5.28
C THR A 67 2.90 -3.06 -4.50
N LEU A 68 3.19 -2.68 -3.29
CA LEU A 68 4.02 -3.45 -2.36
C LEU A 68 3.22 -3.75 -1.10
N VAL A 69 3.23 -5.01 -0.71
CA VAL A 69 2.55 -5.52 0.49
C VAL A 69 3.61 -5.88 1.51
N GLY A 70 3.51 -5.35 2.70
CA GLY A 70 4.45 -5.60 3.80
C GLY A 70 4.01 -6.74 4.72
N GLU A 71 4.86 -7.01 5.70
CA GLU A 71 4.54 -7.92 6.79
C GLU A 71 3.50 -7.29 7.74
N PRO A 72 2.74 -8.10 8.50
CA PRO A 72 1.82 -7.57 9.50
C PRO A 72 2.51 -6.60 10.45
N VAL A 73 1.88 -5.46 10.71
CA VAL A 73 2.37 -4.50 11.70
C VAL A 73 2.28 -5.11 13.09
N ASP A 74 3.40 -5.09 13.82
CA ASP A 74 3.43 -5.57 15.19
C ASP A 74 2.67 -4.60 16.11
N LEU A 75 1.55 -5.06 16.63
CA LEU A 75 0.69 -4.36 17.58
C LEU A 75 0.43 -5.20 18.84
N ASP A 76 1.14 -6.31 19.02
CA ASP A 76 0.82 -7.31 20.05
C ASP A 76 0.98 -6.74 21.46
N ASP A 77 1.97 -5.88 21.68
CA ASP A 77 2.18 -5.21 22.96
C ASP A 77 1.11 -4.18 23.31
N LEU A 78 0.29 -3.77 22.33
CA LEU A 78 -0.82 -2.83 22.51
C LEU A 78 -2.16 -3.53 22.64
N ARG A 79 -2.24 -4.81 22.28
CA ARG A 79 -3.47 -5.61 22.39
C ARG A 79 -3.85 -5.80 23.86
N GLY A 80 -5.15 -5.73 24.15
CA GLY A 80 -5.68 -5.89 25.52
C GLY A 80 -5.42 -4.70 26.45
N LYS A 81 -4.68 -3.67 26.03
CA LYS A 81 -4.58 -2.43 26.77
C LYS A 81 -5.87 -1.61 26.63
N GLU A 82 -6.10 -0.72 27.61
CA GLU A 82 -7.18 0.26 27.50
C GLU A 82 -7.00 1.12 26.23
N MET A 83 -8.08 1.33 25.50
CA MET A 83 -8.09 2.09 24.24
C MET A 83 -7.97 3.60 24.49
N THR A 84 -6.88 4.02 25.10
CA THR A 84 -6.59 5.44 25.30
C THR A 84 -6.18 6.13 23.99
N LYS A 85 -6.19 7.45 23.99
CA LYS A 85 -5.74 8.24 22.83
C LYS A 85 -4.28 7.95 22.49
N GLU A 86 -3.46 7.71 23.50
CA GLU A 86 -2.03 7.42 23.39
C GLU A 86 -1.80 6.06 22.75
N VAL A 87 -2.51 5.01 23.17
CA VAL A 87 -2.44 3.66 22.58
C VAL A 87 -2.86 3.69 21.12
N LEU A 88 -3.96 4.38 20.80
CA LEU A 88 -4.43 4.51 19.44
C LEU A 88 -3.47 5.35 18.57
N ALA A 89 -2.86 6.38 19.12
CA ALA A 89 -1.88 7.20 18.42
C ALA A 89 -0.61 6.39 18.09
N GLU A 90 -0.11 5.62 19.06
CA GLU A 90 1.05 4.74 18.87
C GLU A 90 0.80 3.68 17.81
N ALA A 91 -0.34 2.96 17.91
CA ALA A 91 -0.70 1.96 16.91
C ALA A 91 -0.85 2.58 15.50
N THR A 92 -1.46 3.76 15.41
CA THR A 92 -1.60 4.48 14.15
C THR A 92 -0.24 4.86 13.59
N GLU A 93 0.68 5.35 14.42
CA GLU A 93 2.02 5.73 13.98
C GLU A 93 2.81 4.53 13.45
N ARG A 94 2.74 3.36 14.11
CA ARG A 94 3.36 2.12 13.62
C ARG A 94 2.82 1.73 12.23
N ILE A 95 1.51 1.82 12.03
CA ILE A 95 0.88 1.55 10.72
C ILE A 95 1.39 2.55 9.67
N MET A 96 1.43 3.84 9.99
CA MET A 96 1.87 4.86 9.04
C MET A 96 3.37 4.77 8.73
N VAL A 97 4.19 4.38 9.70
CA VAL A 97 5.63 4.11 9.48
C VAL A 97 5.79 2.95 8.50
N ALA A 98 5.12 1.83 8.75
CA ALA A 98 5.19 0.67 7.86
C ALA A 98 4.77 0.99 6.41
N ILE A 99 3.69 1.75 6.22
CA ILE A 99 3.26 2.20 4.90
C ILE A 99 4.30 3.12 4.26
N THR A 100 4.91 4.02 5.04
CA THR A 100 5.92 4.95 4.53
C THR A 100 7.19 4.22 4.10
N GLU A 101 7.66 3.24 4.87
CA GLU A 101 8.82 2.41 4.53
C GLU A 101 8.61 1.62 3.23
N LEU A 102 7.42 1.05 3.02
CA LEU A 102 7.07 0.40 1.76
C LEU A 102 7.05 1.39 0.58
N LEU A 103 6.58 2.60 0.82
CA LEU A 103 6.57 3.63 -0.22
C LEU A 103 7.97 4.14 -0.53
N GLU A 104 8.85 4.24 0.46
CA GLU A 104 10.28 4.53 0.26
C GLU A 104 10.93 3.49 -0.65
N GLU A 105 10.63 2.20 -0.42
CA GLU A 105 11.13 1.11 -1.26
C GLU A 105 10.62 1.22 -2.70
N LEU A 106 9.33 1.49 -2.90
CA LEU A 106 8.72 1.65 -4.22
C LEU A 106 9.29 2.83 -5.00
N ARG A 107 9.58 3.94 -4.30
CA ARG A 107 10.08 5.18 -4.92
C ARG A 107 11.59 5.22 -5.06
N GLY A 108 12.32 4.39 -4.28
CA GLY A 108 13.78 4.49 -4.17
C GLY A 108 14.25 5.79 -3.50
N GLU A 109 13.39 6.43 -2.72
CA GLU A 109 13.63 7.73 -2.06
C GLU A 109 13.32 7.63 -0.58
N LYS A 110 13.96 8.46 0.23
CA LYS A 110 13.62 8.59 1.66
C LYS A 110 12.53 9.62 1.87
N ALA A 111 11.57 9.27 2.72
CA ALA A 111 10.51 10.18 3.13
C ALA A 111 11.10 11.37 3.90
N PRO A 112 10.53 12.56 3.72
CA PRO A 112 10.92 13.73 4.52
C PRO A 112 10.58 13.52 6.00
N VAL A 113 11.33 14.19 6.85
CA VAL A 113 11.08 14.13 8.30
C VAL A 113 9.73 14.77 8.65
N GLY A 114 8.92 14.02 9.37
CA GLY A 114 7.57 14.42 9.75
C GLY A 114 6.53 14.28 8.63
N ARG A 115 5.26 14.38 9.01
CA ARG A 115 4.12 14.28 8.11
C ARG A 115 3.24 15.52 8.20
N ILE A 116 2.50 15.79 7.15
CA ILE A 116 1.50 16.85 7.12
C ILE A 116 0.24 16.36 7.85
N ASP A 117 -0.33 17.19 8.74
CA ASP A 117 -1.67 16.98 9.28
C ASP A 117 -2.69 17.64 8.33
N PHE A 118 -3.77 16.94 8.04
CA PHE A 118 -4.82 17.47 7.16
C PHE A 118 -5.46 18.76 7.69
N ARG A 119 -5.54 18.91 9.02
CA ARG A 119 -6.10 20.12 9.65
C ARG A 119 -5.16 21.31 9.43
N ASP A 120 -3.87 21.08 9.63
CA ASP A 120 -2.85 22.11 9.43
C ASP A 120 -2.77 22.53 7.97
N TRP A 121 -2.89 21.55 7.05
CA TRP A 121 -2.98 21.83 5.63
C TRP A 121 -4.20 22.70 5.30
N LYS A 122 -5.39 22.36 5.82
CA LYS A 122 -6.61 23.13 5.57
C LYS A 122 -6.52 24.56 6.11
N GLN A 123 -5.89 24.74 7.27
CA GLN A 123 -5.65 26.05 7.83
C GLN A 123 -4.65 26.86 6.99
N ALA A 124 -3.57 26.23 6.56
CA ALA A 124 -2.56 26.83 5.72
C ALA A 124 -3.14 27.27 4.36
N GLU A 125 -3.98 26.44 3.74
CA GLU A 125 -4.70 26.78 2.50
C GLU A 125 -5.60 28.02 2.68
N ALA A 126 -6.32 28.10 3.82
CA ALA A 126 -7.19 29.24 4.11
C ALA A 126 -6.43 30.55 4.40
N THR A 127 -5.20 30.46 4.90
CA THR A 127 -4.39 31.62 5.34
C THR A 127 -3.27 31.97 4.37
N GLY A 128 -3.05 31.17 3.33
CA GLY A 128 -1.92 31.36 2.38
C GLY A 128 -0.54 31.07 2.99
N GLN A 129 -0.48 30.40 4.14
CA GLN A 129 0.77 30.07 4.81
C GLN A 129 1.35 28.72 4.32
N PRO A 130 2.67 28.53 4.39
CA PRO A 130 3.28 27.24 4.04
C PRO A 130 2.86 26.15 5.05
N VAL A 131 2.53 24.98 4.55
CA VAL A 131 2.20 23.80 5.37
C VAL A 131 3.47 23.27 6.02
N LYS A 132 3.41 23.02 7.32
CA LYS A 132 4.52 22.43 8.08
C LYS A 132 4.31 20.93 8.26
N ARG A 133 5.40 20.17 8.14
CA ARG A 133 5.44 18.77 8.55
C ARG A 133 5.70 18.69 10.05
N THR A 134 4.93 17.89 10.74
CA THR A 134 5.04 17.69 12.19
C THR A 134 5.42 16.25 12.50
N ILE A 135 6.22 16.05 13.53
CA ILE A 135 6.53 14.73 14.10
C ILE A 135 5.56 14.54 15.24
N LYS A 136 4.67 13.55 15.18
CA LYS A 136 3.93 13.14 16.37
C LYS A 136 4.88 12.34 17.26
N PRO A 137 4.96 12.63 18.55
CA PRO A 137 5.87 11.91 19.44
C PRO A 137 5.52 10.43 19.45
N ARG A 138 6.53 9.61 19.12
CA ARG A 138 6.50 8.18 19.35
C ARG A 138 6.68 7.98 20.85
N THR A 139 5.74 7.34 21.51
CA THR A 139 5.98 6.89 22.88
C THR A 139 7.11 5.89 22.87
N GLU A 140 8.18 6.15 23.63
CA GLU A 140 9.41 5.35 23.69
C GLU A 140 9.13 3.96 24.25
N THR A 141 8.60 3.05 23.42
CA THR A 141 8.46 1.65 23.79
C THR A 141 8.34 0.77 22.55
N ALA A 142 9.35 0.76 21.71
CA ALA A 142 9.76 -0.40 20.90
C ALA A 142 10.89 -0.01 19.95
N ALA A 143 12.03 -0.63 20.13
CA ALA A 143 13.12 -0.62 19.15
C ALA A 143 12.64 -1.30 17.86
N PRO A 144 13.07 -0.83 16.66
CA PRO A 144 12.74 -1.50 15.41
C PRO A 144 13.38 -2.88 15.42
N ALA A 145 12.58 -3.91 15.26
CA ALA A 145 13.07 -5.26 14.98
C ALA A 145 13.68 -5.27 13.57
N SER A 146 14.93 -4.88 13.43
CA SER A 146 15.69 -5.09 12.21
C SER A 146 16.01 -6.58 12.06
N LYS A 147 15.12 -7.33 11.45
CA LYS A 147 15.45 -8.66 10.93
C LYS A 147 15.99 -8.49 9.52
N SER A 148 17.32 -8.57 9.40
CA SER A 148 18.01 -8.67 8.12
C SER A 148 17.45 -9.85 7.32
N ARG A 149 16.80 -9.59 6.22
CA ARG A 149 16.49 -10.61 5.22
C ARG A 149 17.76 -10.97 4.48
N SER A 150 18.37 -12.10 4.80
CA SER A 150 19.32 -12.75 3.90
C SER A 150 18.52 -13.30 2.71
N GLY A 151 18.68 -12.64 1.58
CA GLY A 151 18.05 -13.05 0.33
C GLY A 151 18.60 -14.39 -0.15
N LYS A 152 17.74 -15.40 -0.20
CA LYS A 152 18.00 -16.63 -0.95
C LYS A 152 17.45 -16.43 -2.36
N ALA A 153 18.33 -16.16 -3.31
CA ALA A 153 18.01 -16.08 -4.73
C ALA A 153 17.44 -17.43 -5.19
N GLY A 154 16.15 -17.46 -5.48
CA GLY A 154 15.50 -18.59 -6.13
C GLY A 154 15.67 -18.50 -7.63
N THR A 155 16.53 -19.37 -8.18
CA THR A 155 16.80 -19.54 -9.61
C THR A 155 15.53 -19.97 -10.35
N THR A 156 14.99 -19.12 -11.18
CA THR A 156 13.85 -19.44 -12.08
C THR A 156 14.31 -20.43 -13.14
N LYS A 157 13.88 -21.70 -13.06
CA LYS A 157 14.04 -22.70 -14.10
C LYS A 157 13.14 -22.34 -15.30
N LYS A 158 13.79 -22.07 -16.42
CA LYS A 158 13.24 -21.89 -17.76
C LYS A 158 12.48 -23.16 -18.18
N ALA A 159 11.15 -23.09 -18.27
CA ALA A 159 10.34 -24.16 -18.80
C ALA A 159 10.44 -24.19 -20.34
N THR A 160 11.04 -25.25 -20.88
CA THR A 160 11.16 -25.50 -22.30
C THR A 160 9.84 -26.10 -22.81
N THR A 161 9.17 -25.38 -23.67
CA THR A 161 7.94 -25.83 -24.34
C THR A 161 8.27 -26.94 -25.35
N LYS A 162 7.85 -28.17 -25.09
CA LYS A 162 7.94 -29.31 -25.99
C LYS A 162 6.76 -29.28 -26.95
N LYS A 163 7.09 -29.11 -28.25
CA LYS A 163 6.19 -29.12 -29.40
C LYS A 163 5.66 -30.54 -29.59
N ALA A 164 4.36 -30.76 -29.59
CA ALA A 164 3.72 -32.02 -29.91
C ALA A 164 3.52 -32.16 -31.44
N PRO A 165 3.59 -33.38 -32.01
CA PRO A 165 3.53 -33.58 -33.43
C PRO A 165 2.10 -33.68 -33.98
N THR A 166 1.89 -33.06 -35.10
CA THR A 166 0.69 -33.14 -35.92
C THR A 166 0.46 -34.58 -36.47
N LYS A 167 -0.70 -35.18 -36.16
CA LYS A 167 -1.21 -36.37 -36.83
C LYS A 167 -2.16 -35.95 -37.95
N LYS A 168 -1.74 -36.29 -39.21
CA LYS A 168 -2.61 -36.39 -40.37
C LYS A 168 -3.65 -37.48 -40.14
N ALA A 169 -4.90 -37.21 -40.38
CA ALA A 169 -5.90 -38.25 -40.56
C ALA A 169 -6.64 -38.02 -41.89
N SER A 170 -6.78 -39.10 -42.53
CA SER A 170 -7.21 -39.38 -43.88
C SER A 170 -8.68 -39.12 -44.15
N GLN A 171 -8.91 -38.91 -45.44
CA GLN A 171 -10.21 -38.88 -46.13
C GLN A 171 -11.01 -40.18 -45.92
N SER A 172 -12.31 -40.06 -45.81
CA SER A 172 -13.25 -41.05 -46.32
C SER A 172 -14.48 -40.35 -46.88
N LYS A 173 -14.71 -40.63 -48.17
CA LYS A 173 -15.89 -40.35 -48.98
C LYS A 173 -17.05 -41.22 -48.53
N ASN A 174 -18.22 -40.72 -48.64
CA ASN A 174 -19.47 -41.29 -49.18
C ASN A 174 -20.62 -40.50 -48.58
N GLY A 175 -21.63 -40.04 -49.27
CA GLY A 175 -22.27 -40.47 -50.48
C GLY A 175 -23.77 -40.27 -50.26
N SER A 176 -24.35 -39.46 -51.09
CA SER A 176 -25.69 -39.64 -51.71
C SER A 176 -26.99 -39.57 -50.87
N ARG A 177 -27.84 -38.74 -51.41
CA ARG A 177 -29.31 -38.84 -51.67
C ARG A 177 -30.31 -38.29 -50.68
N SER A 178 -30.93 -37.26 -51.17
CA SER A 178 -32.40 -37.18 -51.53
C SER A 178 -33.39 -37.02 -50.41
N GLY A 179 -34.16 -36.00 -50.49
CA GLY A 179 -35.41 -35.67 -49.84
C GLY A 179 -35.63 -34.19 -49.86
#